data_53ffe458826b0530db38a6aed5c34d5e
#
_entry.id   53ffe458826b0530db38a6aed5c34d5e
#
_cell.length_a   1.000
_cell.length_b   1.000
_cell.length_c   1.000
_cell.angle_alpha   90.00
_cell.angle_beta   90.00
_cell.angle_gamma   90.00
#
_symmetry.space_group_name_H-M   'P 1'
#
loop_
_entity.id
_entity.type
_entity.pdbx_description
1 polymer ?
#
loop_
_entity_poly.entity_id
_entity_poly.type
_entity_poly.pdbx_seq_one_letter_code
_entity_poly.pdbx_strand_id
1 'polypeptide(L)'
;MPLHPNQDFLNQYFSETWTGDIASYQYSGFKLLEHIRPSDRVIDVGCGDNPFKGKIPNLVGVDPANSKADVMLPIEDYETDEKFDIAFCLGSINFGTHEIIEGQIAKIVSLLTPCGRIFWRCNPGRKDHNNKLCEEIDFYPWTFELLEDYARQFGFKVVDARMDRNSRNERLYCEWQRIFSE
;
A
#
# COMPACT_ATOMS: atom_id res chain seq x y z
N MET A 1 -17.64 -3.65 -6.53
CA MET A 1 -16.85 -4.20 -5.42
C MET A 1 -17.51 -3.83 -4.10
N PRO A 2 -17.63 -4.76 -3.14
CA PRO A 2 -18.10 -4.39 -1.83
C PRO A 2 -17.10 -3.43 -1.18
N LEU A 3 -17.56 -2.23 -0.82
CA LEU A 3 -16.81 -1.29 -0.02
C LEU A 3 -16.57 -1.89 1.36
N HIS A 4 -15.43 -1.55 1.98
CA HIS A 4 -15.16 -1.92 3.36
C HIS A 4 -16.35 -1.48 4.24
N PRO A 5 -16.92 -2.34 5.11
CA PRO A 5 -18.13 -2.00 5.88
C PRO A 5 -17.97 -0.78 6.79
N ASN A 6 -16.73 -0.40 7.13
CA ASN A 6 -16.40 0.76 7.94
C ASN A 6 -15.63 1.84 7.17
N GLN A 7 -15.83 1.97 5.85
CA GLN A 7 -15.06 2.90 5.03
C GLN A 7 -15.18 4.36 5.48
N ASP A 8 -16.38 4.80 5.88
CA ASP A 8 -16.58 6.18 6.37
C ASP A 8 -15.80 6.43 7.67
N PHE A 9 -15.80 5.46 8.58
CA PHE A 9 -15.00 5.53 9.80
C PHE A 9 -13.51 5.55 9.51
N LEU A 10 -13.03 4.71 8.61
CA LEU A 10 -11.63 4.71 8.18
C LEU A 10 -11.24 6.05 7.56
N ASN A 11 -12.07 6.59 6.69
CA ASN A 11 -11.84 7.88 6.06
C ASN A 11 -11.75 9.00 7.10
N GLN A 12 -12.64 9.02 8.08
CA GLN A 12 -12.60 9.98 9.17
C GLN A 12 -11.34 9.83 10.02
N TYR A 13 -11.00 8.60 10.42
CA TYR A 13 -9.81 8.32 11.22
C TYR A 13 -8.53 8.78 10.52
N PHE A 14 -8.36 8.43 9.26
CA PHE A 14 -7.14 8.75 8.51
C PHE A 14 -7.06 10.20 8.05
N SER A 15 -8.18 10.90 7.91
CA SER A 15 -8.17 12.33 7.57
C SER A 15 -7.97 13.24 8.79
N GLU A 16 -8.51 12.87 9.94
CA GLU A 16 -8.60 13.76 11.11
C GLU A 16 -7.62 13.40 12.23
N THR A 17 -7.32 12.11 12.40
CA THR A 17 -6.64 11.61 13.62
C THR A 17 -5.27 11.04 13.34
N TRP A 18 -5.11 10.37 12.19
CA TRP A 18 -3.87 9.67 11.89
C TRP A 18 -2.73 10.61 11.53
N THR A 19 -1.58 10.36 12.13
CA THR A 19 -0.31 11.01 11.78
C THR A 19 0.70 9.94 11.41
N GLY A 20 1.08 9.88 10.13
CA GLY A 20 2.05 8.93 9.65
C GLY A 20 3.48 9.42 9.81
N ASP A 21 4.38 8.53 10.18
CA ASP A 21 5.83 8.76 10.12
C ASP A 21 6.46 7.72 9.19
N ILE A 22 6.36 7.98 7.90
CA ILE A 22 6.88 7.09 6.87
C ILE A 22 8.41 7.11 6.84
N ALA A 23 9.03 8.23 7.21
CA ALA A 23 10.48 8.40 7.10
C ALA A 23 11.25 7.49 8.05
N SER A 24 10.65 7.11 9.18
CA SER A 24 11.30 6.35 10.24
C SER A 24 11.32 4.83 10.04
N TYR A 25 10.62 4.30 9.03
CA TYR A 25 10.70 2.88 8.69
C TYR A 25 12.02 2.54 8.02
N GLN A 26 12.59 1.40 8.41
CA GLN A 26 13.92 0.99 7.99
C GLN A 26 14.01 0.66 6.50
N TYR A 27 12.97 0.03 5.93
CA TYR A 27 12.95 -0.41 4.53
C TYR A 27 11.87 0.27 3.69
N SER A 28 10.68 0.46 4.24
CA SER A 28 9.51 0.98 3.52
C SER A 28 9.28 2.49 3.71
N GLY A 29 10.28 3.21 4.19
CA GLY A 29 10.27 4.66 4.28
C GLY A 29 10.91 5.32 3.04
N PHE A 30 11.56 6.46 3.25
CA PHE A 30 12.25 7.18 2.15
C PHE A 30 13.43 6.41 1.54
N LYS A 31 13.88 5.35 2.18
CA LYS A 31 14.87 4.44 1.59
C LYS A 31 14.36 3.80 0.27
N LEU A 32 13.04 3.69 0.09
CA LEU A 32 12.47 3.22 -1.18
C LEU A 32 12.86 4.06 -2.39
N LEU A 33 13.25 5.33 -2.18
CA LEU A 33 13.74 6.20 -3.26
C LEU A 33 14.96 5.62 -3.99
N GLU A 34 15.76 4.79 -3.32
CA GLU A 34 16.92 4.11 -3.90
C GLU A 34 16.52 3.09 -4.98
N HIS A 35 15.26 2.61 -4.95
CA HIS A 35 14.71 1.64 -5.90
C HIS A 35 14.04 2.28 -7.11
N ILE A 36 13.93 3.61 -7.15
CA ILE A 36 13.15 4.36 -8.15
C ILE A 36 14.09 5.02 -9.16
N ARG A 37 13.91 4.71 -10.43
CA ARG A 37 14.58 5.43 -11.51
C ARG A 37 13.78 6.68 -11.89
N PRO A 38 14.41 7.74 -12.39
CA PRO A 38 13.70 8.96 -12.81
C PRO A 38 12.60 8.72 -13.86
N SER A 39 12.73 7.67 -14.67
CA SER A 39 11.76 7.30 -15.70
C SER A 39 10.61 6.42 -15.18
N ASP A 40 10.72 5.85 -13.98
CA ASP A 40 9.68 4.98 -13.44
C ASP A 40 8.41 5.79 -13.14
N ARG A 41 7.27 5.21 -13.52
CA ARG A 41 5.95 5.72 -13.16
C ARG A 41 5.49 4.99 -11.91
N VAL A 42 5.21 5.74 -10.87
CA VAL A 42 4.90 5.20 -9.54
C VAL A 42 3.48 5.59 -9.14
N ILE A 43 2.72 4.61 -8.66
CA ILE A 43 1.45 4.84 -7.97
C ILE A 43 1.63 4.57 -6.48
N ASP A 44 1.28 5.52 -5.63
CA ASP A 44 1.26 5.39 -4.16
C ASP A 44 -0.18 5.17 -3.70
N VAL A 45 -0.51 3.92 -3.41
CA VAL A 45 -1.86 3.48 -3.06
C VAL A 45 -2.11 3.69 -1.57
N GLY A 46 -3.06 4.55 -1.25
CA GLY A 46 -3.27 5.00 0.12
C GLY A 46 -2.12 5.89 0.59
N CYS A 47 -1.84 6.93 -0.20
CA CYS A 47 -0.66 7.78 -0.02
C CYS A 47 -0.69 8.63 1.25
N GLY A 48 -1.82 8.74 1.94
CA GLY A 48 -1.97 9.60 3.11
C GLY A 48 -1.57 11.03 2.80
N ASP A 49 -0.63 11.58 3.57
CA ASP A 49 -0.08 12.94 3.37
C ASP A 49 0.75 13.11 2.09
N ASN A 50 0.81 12.10 1.25
CA ASN A 50 1.53 12.10 -0.02
C ASN A 50 3.03 12.46 0.13
N PRO A 51 3.76 11.75 1.01
CA PRO A 51 5.12 12.15 1.42
C PRO A 51 6.16 12.02 0.33
N PHE A 52 5.91 11.21 -0.71
CA PHE A 52 6.81 11.06 -1.86
C PHE A 52 6.60 12.12 -2.93
N LYS A 53 5.56 12.95 -2.82
CA LYS A 53 5.30 14.05 -3.76
C LYS A 53 6.47 15.02 -3.79
N GLY A 54 6.95 15.34 -4.98
CA GLY A 54 8.13 16.18 -5.18
C GLY A 54 9.47 15.46 -5.01
N LYS A 55 9.47 14.19 -4.56
CA LYS A 55 10.67 13.34 -4.45
C LYS A 55 10.77 12.33 -5.59
N ILE A 56 9.62 11.88 -6.09
CA ILE A 56 9.51 10.98 -7.25
C ILE A 56 8.92 11.78 -8.40
N PRO A 57 9.63 11.91 -9.54
CA PRO A 57 9.20 12.77 -10.65
C PRO A 57 7.83 12.39 -11.24
N ASN A 58 7.56 11.11 -11.42
CA ASN A 58 6.35 10.59 -12.07
C ASN A 58 5.48 9.82 -11.06
N LEU A 59 5.00 10.53 -10.04
CA LEU A 59 4.19 9.96 -8.96
C LEU A 59 2.72 10.35 -9.10
N VAL A 60 1.83 9.36 -8.89
CA VAL A 60 0.41 9.57 -8.63
C VAL A 60 0.09 9.00 -7.25
N GLY A 61 -0.29 9.86 -6.32
CA GLY A 61 -0.78 9.48 -5.00
C GLY A 61 -2.30 9.36 -4.99
N VAL A 62 -2.83 8.22 -4.60
CA VAL A 62 -4.26 7.93 -4.50
C VAL A 62 -4.63 7.67 -3.05
N ASP A 63 -5.62 8.37 -2.52
CA ASP A 63 -6.08 8.17 -1.14
C ASP A 63 -7.55 8.56 -1.00
N PRO A 64 -8.40 7.76 -0.36
CA PRO A 64 -9.82 8.07 -0.23
C PRO A 64 -10.13 9.20 0.77
N ALA A 65 -9.19 9.49 1.68
CA ALA A 65 -9.45 10.31 2.87
C ALA A 65 -8.62 11.60 2.95
N ASN A 66 -7.50 11.68 2.23
CA ASN A 66 -6.55 12.78 2.39
C ASN A 66 -6.58 13.75 1.19
N SER A 67 -6.79 15.03 1.48
CA SER A 67 -6.84 16.08 0.46
C SER A 67 -5.50 16.42 -0.20
N LYS A 68 -4.39 15.89 0.32
CA LYS A 68 -3.05 16.02 -0.28
C LYS A 68 -2.79 14.98 -1.37
N ALA A 69 -3.67 13.99 -1.52
CA ALA A 69 -3.60 13.03 -2.63
C ALA A 69 -3.78 13.74 -3.98
N ASP A 70 -3.13 13.21 -5.02
CA ASP A 70 -3.37 13.67 -6.39
C ASP A 70 -4.78 13.27 -6.86
N VAL A 71 -5.26 12.11 -6.40
CA VAL A 71 -6.59 11.57 -6.66
C VAL A 71 -7.22 11.15 -5.34
N MET A 72 -8.32 11.79 -4.98
CA MET A 72 -9.04 11.51 -3.73
C MET A 72 -10.16 10.50 -3.98
N LEU A 73 -9.77 9.23 -4.18
CA LEU A 73 -10.65 8.09 -4.39
C LEU A 73 -10.08 6.85 -3.70
N PRO A 74 -10.92 5.90 -3.31
CA PRO A 74 -10.42 4.54 -2.99
C PRO A 74 -9.83 3.91 -4.25
N ILE A 75 -8.86 3.03 -4.08
CA ILE A 75 -8.17 2.41 -5.23
C ILE A 75 -9.11 1.64 -6.14
N GLU A 76 -10.16 1.06 -5.58
CA GLU A 76 -11.17 0.29 -6.30
C GLU A 76 -11.90 1.14 -7.36
N ASP A 77 -12.04 2.43 -7.09
CA ASP A 77 -12.77 3.38 -7.95
C ASP A 77 -11.84 4.18 -8.87
N TYR A 78 -10.53 4.01 -8.74
CA TYR A 78 -9.56 4.73 -9.57
C TYR A 78 -9.47 4.12 -10.97
N GLU A 79 -9.93 4.85 -11.97
CA GLU A 79 -9.88 4.46 -13.38
C GLU A 79 -8.89 5.30 -14.16
N THR A 80 -8.01 4.64 -14.92
CA THR A 80 -7.04 5.30 -15.79
C THR A 80 -6.54 4.34 -16.85
N ASP A 81 -6.18 4.87 -18.01
CA ASP A 81 -5.48 4.12 -19.07
C ASP A 81 -3.96 4.08 -18.85
N GLU A 82 -3.47 4.85 -17.89
CA GLU A 82 -2.05 4.85 -17.52
C GLU A 82 -1.63 3.55 -16.87
N LYS A 83 -0.40 3.11 -17.15
CA LYS A 83 0.24 1.98 -16.49
C LYS A 83 1.44 2.45 -15.68
N PHE A 84 1.66 1.79 -14.56
CA PHE A 84 2.71 2.11 -13.61
C PHE A 84 3.77 1.01 -13.57
N ASP A 85 5.02 1.40 -13.42
CA ASP A 85 6.15 0.47 -13.26
C ASP A 85 6.25 -0.03 -11.82
N ILE A 86 5.81 0.78 -10.88
CA ILE A 86 5.90 0.52 -9.44
C ILE A 86 4.61 0.94 -8.74
N ALA A 87 4.11 0.09 -7.85
CA ALA A 87 3.10 0.44 -6.88
C ALA A 87 3.67 0.41 -5.45
N PHE A 88 3.36 1.42 -4.67
CA PHE A 88 3.54 1.43 -3.22
C PHE A 88 2.22 1.09 -2.53
N CYS A 89 2.26 0.12 -1.62
CA CYS A 89 1.15 -0.28 -0.76
C CYS A 89 1.66 -0.25 0.69
N LEU A 90 1.88 0.95 1.21
CA LEU A 90 2.62 1.18 2.45
C LEU A 90 1.67 1.43 3.62
N GLY A 91 0.98 0.37 4.05
CA GLY A 91 0.04 0.42 5.15
C GLY A 91 -1.41 0.69 4.74
N SER A 92 -1.73 0.69 3.46
CA SER A 92 -3.06 1.00 2.93
C SER A 92 -3.93 -0.24 2.67
N ILE A 93 -3.32 -1.38 2.34
CA ILE A 93 -4.03 -2.63 2.04
C ILE A 93 -4.02 -3.51 3.29
N ASN A 94 -4.64 -3.01 4.34
CA ASN A 94 -4.63 -3.60 5.68
C ASN A 94 -6.03 -3.82 6.27
N PHE A 95 -7.09 -3.48 5.54
CA PHE A 95 -8.42 -3.38 6.12
C PHE A 95 -9.44 -4.23 5.38
N GLY A 96 -10.26 -4.94 6.12
CA GLY A 96 -11.37 -5.68 5.58
C GLY A 96 -11.15 -7.18 5.51
N THR A 97 -12.04 -7.83 4.76
CA THR A 97 -12.06 -9.28 4.57
C THR A 97 -11.06 -9.73 3.52
N HIS A 98 -10.79 -11.03 3.49
CA HIS A 98 -9.98 -11.66 2.44
C HIS A 98 -10.43 -11.28 1.03
N GLU A 99 -11.73 -11.26 0.79
CA GLU A 99 -12.34 -10.89 -0.50
C GLU A 99 -12.04 -9.43 -0.88
N ILE A 100 -12.13 -8.50 0.09
CA ILE A 100 -11.81 -7.08 -0.12
C ILE A 100 -10.33 -6.92 -0.46
N ILE A 101 -9.45 -7.54 0.30
CA ILE A 101 -8.00 -7.49 0.07
C ILE A 101 -7.65 -8.05 -1.32
N GLU A 102 -8.20 -9.20 -1.67
CA GLU A 102 -7.97 -9.81 -2.99
C GLU A 102 -8.44 -8.91 -4.13
N GLY A 103 -9.60 -8.28 -4.00
CA GLY A 103 -10.12 -7.32 -4.97
C GLY A 103 -9.23 -6.09 -5.12
N GLN A 104 -8.69 -5.55 -4.03
CA GLN A 104 -7.75 -4.43 -4.06
C GLN A 104 -6.43 -4.81 -4.74
N ILE A 105 -5.89 -5.99 -4.45
CA ILE A 105 -4.69 -6.52 -5.12
C ILE A 105 -4.94 -6.66 -6.61
N ALA A 106 -6.06 -7.26 -7.02
CA ALA A 106 -6.42 -7.41 -8.42
C ALA A 106 -6.46 -6.06 -9.15
N LYS A 107 -7.05 -5.04 -8.53
CA LYS A 107 -7.09 -3.67 -9.08
C LYS A 107 -5.69 -3.10 -9.25
N ILE A 108 -4.85 -3.16 -8.22
CA ILE A 108 -3.47 -2.66 -8.26
C ILE A 108 -2.68 -3.35 -9.37
N VAL A 109 -2.78 -4.67 -9.47
CA VAL A 109 -2.10 -5.48 -10.50
C VAL A 109 -2.53 -5.07 -11.90
N SER A 110 -3.82 -4.74 -12.09
CA SER A 110 -4.35 -4.27 -13.39
C SER A 110 -3.76 -2.94 -13.84
N LEU A 111 -3.27 -2.12 -12.92
CA LEU A 111 -2.67 -0.82 -13.19
C LEU A 111 -1.16 -0.91 -13.53
N LEU A 112 -0.54 -2.07 -13.38
CA LEU A 112 0.89 -2.23 -13.59
C LEU A 112 1.27 -2.62 -15.01
N THR A 113 2.45 -2.20 -15.41
CA THR A 113 3.13 -2.67 -16.63
C THR A 113 3.47 -4.17 -16.52
N PRO A 114 3.79 -4.85 -17.65
CA PRO A 114 4.26 -6.24 -17.61
C PRO A 114 5.51 -6.48 -16.76
N CYS A 115 6.32 -5.45 -16.52
CA CYS A 115 7.53 -5.50 -15.68
C CYS A 115 7.31 -4.97 -14.27
N GLY A 116 6.05 -4.77 -13.87
CA GLY A 116 5.69 -4.06 -12.65
C GLY A 116 6.24 -4.69 -11.38
N ARG A 117 6.51 -3.82 -10.39
CA ARG A 117 6.90 -4.20 -9.03
C ARG A 117 5.93 -3.60 -8.03
N ILE A 118 5.75 -4.29 -6.89
CA ILE A 118 4.96 -3.77 -5.78
C ILE A 118 5.79 -3.82 -4.50
N PHE A 119 5.83 -2.71 -3.79
CA PHE A 119 6.43 -2.61 -2.45
C PHE A 119 5.32 -2.58 -1.41
N TRP A 120 5.41 -3.49 -0.46
CA TRP A 120 4.43 -3.68 0.60
C TRP A 120 4.98 -3.29 1.95
N ARG A 121 4.16 -2.60 2.74
CA ARG A 121 4.26 -2.55 4.19
C ARG A 121 2.92 -2.96 4.77
N CYS A 122 2.89 -4.11 5.44
CA CYS A 122 1.66 -4.71 5.93
C CYS A 122 1.63 -4.79 7.44
N ASN A 123 0.44 -4.56 8.01
CA ASN A 123 0.20 -4.75 9.42
C ASN A 123 -0.10 -6.23 9.71
N PRO A 124 0.61 -6.90 10.65
CA PRO A 124 0.32 -8.28 11.02
C PRO A 124 -0.95 -8.44 11.91
N GLY A 125 -1.88 -7.51 11.87
CA GLY A 125 -3.10 -7.49 12.68
C GLY A 125 -2.97 -6.74 14.01
N ARG A 126 -1.93 -5.91 14.17
CA ARG A 126 -1.67 -5.19 15.44
C ARG A 126 -2.43 -3.88 15.52
N LYS A 127 -3.10 -3.64 16.66
CA LYS A 127 -3.80 -2.38 16.98
C LYS A 127 -2.87 -1.47 17.81
N ASP A 128 -1.74 -1.07 17.23
CA ASP A 128 -0.62 -0.42 17.91
C ASP A 128 -0.44 1.06 17.58
N HIS A 129 -1.50 1.74 17.12
CA HIS A 129 -1.46 3.18 16.80
C HIS A 129 -1.56 4.10 18.02
N ASN A 130 -1.60 3.56 19.25
CA ASN A 130 -1.77 4.31 20.49
C ASN A 130 -2.97 5.25 20.51
N ASN A 131 -4.06 4.85 19.85
CA ASN A 131 -5.30 5.61 19.78
C ASN A 131 -6.47 4.66 20.03
N LYS A 132 -7.40 5.07 20.91
CA LYS A 132 -8.58 4.25 21.23
C LYS A 132 -9.45 3.96 20.00
N LEU A 133 -9.50 4.89 19.05
CA LEU A 133 -10.24 4.68 17.80
C LEU A 133 -9.66 3.55 16.95
N CYS A 134 -8.37 3.23 17.11
CA CYS A 134 -7.75 2.09 16.44
C CYS A 134 -8.32 0.75 16.91
N GLU A 135 -8.93 0.68 18.11
CA GLU A 135 -9.57 -0.53 18.61
C GLU A 135 -10.80 -0.93 17.77
N GLU A 136 -11.44 0.06 17.13
CA GLU A 136 -12.57 -0.14 16.23
C GLU A 136 -12.18 -0.56 14.80
N ILE A 137 -10.88 -0.60 14.50
CA ILE A 137 -10.38 -0.96 13.17
C ILE A 137 -10.03 -2.45 13.13
N ASP A 138 -10.63 -3.16 12.18
CA ASP A 138 -10.27 -4.54 11.87
C ASP A 138 -9.13 -4.59 10.87
N PHE A 139 -7.92 -4.81 11.39
CA PHE A 139 -6.74 -5.01 10.56
C PHE A 139 -6.70 -6.42 9.99
N TYR A 140 -6.47 -6.53 8.70
CA TYR A 140 -6.22 -7.81 8.05
C TYR A 140 -4.92 -8.42 8.60
N PRO A 141 -4.93 -9.68 9.08
CA PRO A 141 -3.78 -10.26 9.77
C PRO A 141 -2.74 -10.80 8.78
N TRP A 142 -2.00 -9.90 8.16
CA TRP A 142 -0.96 -10.26 7.21
C TRP A 142 0.11 -11.16 7.80
N THR A 143 0.58 -12.11 6.99
CA THR A 143 1.76 -12.94 7.24
C THR A 143 2.63 -12.97 5.98
N PHE A 144 3.90 -13.39 6.12
CA PHE A 144 4.75 -13.59 4.94
C PHE A 144 4.22 -14.69 4.02
N GLU A 145 3.60 -15.72 4.58
CA GLU A 145 2.94 -16.80 3.81
C GLU A 145 1.81 -16.26 2.95
N LEU A 146 0.94 -15.40 3.52
CA LEU A 146 -0.13 -14.76 2.75
C LEU A 146 0.42 -13.85 1.65
N LEU A 147 1.47 -13.08 1.92
CA LEU A 147 2.12 -12.25 0.91
C LEU A 147 2.68 -13.10 -0.24
N GLU A 148 3.29 -14.24 0.07
CA GLU A 148 3.82 -15.16 -0.94
C GLU A 148 2.71 -15.85 -1.74
N ASP A 149 1.63 -16.27 -1.07
CA ASP A 149 0.49 -16.92 -1.71
C ASP A 149 -0.22 -15.96 -2.68
N TYR A 150 -0.46 -14.71 -2.27
CA TYR A 150 -1.03 -13.70 -3.16
C TYR A 150 -0.06 -13.33 -4.30
N ALA A 151 1.23 -13.21 -4.03
CA ALA A 151 2.20 -12.98 -5.09
C ALA A 151 2.07 -14.06 -6.18
N ARG A 152 2.07 -15.31 -5.79
CA ARG A 152 1.93 -16.46 -6.70
C ARG A 152 0.60 -16.44 -7.45
N GLN A 153 -0.50 -16.15 -6.74
CA GLN A 153 -1.86 -16.08 -7.32
C GLN A 153 -1.94 -15.02 -8.43
N PHE A 154 -1.29 -13.87 -8.25
CA PHE A 154 -1.35 -12.75 -9.18
C PHE A 154 -0.17 -12.68 -10.18
N GLY A 155 0.66 -13.71 -10.25
CA GLY A 155 1.75 -13.81 -11.23
C GLY A 155 3.00 -13.02 -10.84
N PHE A 156 3.27 -12.91 -9.54
CA PHE A 156 4.46 -12.28 -8.97
C PHE A 156 5.30 -13.30 -8.22
N LYS A 157 6.58 -12.97 -8.05
CA LYS A 157 7.48 -13.60 -7.09
C LYS A 157 7.88 -12.61 -6.02
N VAL A 158 8.07 -13.10 -4.81
CA VAL A 158 8.68 -12.35 -3.72
C VAL A 158 10.18 -12.31 -3.94
N VAL A 159 10.76 -11.12 -3.99
CA VAL A 159 12.21 -10.93 -4.17
C VAL A 159 12.89 -10.43 -2.89
N ASP A 160 12.16 -9.83 -1.98
CA ASP A 160 12.61 -9.45 -0.66
C ASP A 160 11.43 -9.52 0.33
N ALA A 161 11.67 -10.07 1.51
CA ALA A 161 10.70 -10.12 2.59
C ALA A 161 11.41 -10.08 3.94
N ARG A 162 11.07 -9.11 4.77
CA ARG A 162 11.67 -8.93 6.09
C ARG A 162 10.78 -8.14 7.04
N MET A 163 11.07 -8.24 8.33
CA MET A 163 10.45 -7.35 9.30
C MET A 163 10.98 -5.93 9.12
N ASP A 164 10.05 -4.98 9.11
CA ASP A 164 10.32 -3.55 9.02
C ASP A 164 9.91 -2.86 10.31
N ARG A 165 10.77 -2.02 10.83
CA ARG A 165 10.59 -1.39 12.13
C ARG A 165 10.83 0.10 12.07
N ASN A 166 10.07 0.80 12.88
CA ASN A 166 10.39 2.16 13.32
C ASN A 166 10.48 2.18 14.86
N SER A 167 10.55 3.36 15.46
CA SER A 167 10.63 3.51 16.92
C SER A 167 9.40 3.01 17.68
N ARG A 168 8.28 2.77 17.01
CA ARG A 168 6.98 2.43 17.62
C ARG A 168 6.41 1.12 17.15
N ASN A 169 6.60 0.76 15.88
CA ASN A 169 5.85 -0.29 15.21
C ASN A 169 6.75 -1.29 14.52
N GLU A 170 6.25 -2.52 14.41
CA GLU A 170 6.76 -3.56 13.52
C GLU A 170 5.74 -3.83 12.42
N ARG A 171 6.24 -3.93 11.19
CA ARG A 171 5.44 -4.27 10.00
C ARG A 171 6.15 -5.32 9.17
N LEU A 172 5.42 -5.93 8.25
CA LEU A 172 5.98 -6.81 7.25
C LEU A 172 6.35 -5.97 6.03
N TYR A 173 7.60 -6.02 5.62
CA TYR A 173 8.07 -5.47 4.35
C TYR A 173 8.18 -6.59 3.33
N CYS A 174 7.70 -6.34 2.11
CA CYS A 174 7.79 -7.29 1.02
C CYS A 174 7.91 -6.56 -0.31
N GLU A 175 8.73 -7.10 -1.20
CA GLU A 175 8.84 -6.66 -2.58
C GLU A 175 8.40 -7.77 -3.52
N TRP A 176 7.47 -7.44 -4.42
CA TRP A 176 7.00 -8.31 -5.49
C TRP A 176 7.54 -7.85 -6.83
N GLN A 177 8.01 -8.79 -7.63
CA GLN A 177 8.38 -8.61 -9.02
C GLN A 177 7.48 -9.46 -9.90
N ARG A 178 6.87 -8.87 -10.93
CA ARG A 178 6.05 -9.63 -11.88
C ARG A 178 6.91 -10.69 -12.59
N ILE A 179 6.36 -11.90 -12.70
CA ILE A 179 6.95 -12.99 -13.45
C ILE A 179 6.56 -12.81 -14.92
N PHE A 180 7.55 -12.80 -15.82
CA PHE A 180 7.27 -12.81 -17.25
C PHE A 180 6.78 -14.21 -17.64
N SER A 181 5.62 -14.28 -18.33
CA SER A 181 5.29 -15.45 -19.16
C SER A 181 6.00 -15.26 -20.50
N GLU A 182 6.88 -16.19 -20.82
CA GLU A 182 7.47 -16.31 -22.16
C GLU A 182 6.37 -16.60 -23.20
#